data_d868b3a1d3b5e3ee4aaf0c181da387fa
#
_entry.id   d868b3a1d3b5e3ee4aaf0c181da387fa
#
_cell.length_a   1.000
_cell.length_b   1.000
_cell.length_c   1.000
_cell.angle_alpha   90.00
_cell.angle_beta   90.00
_cell.angle_gamma   90.00
#
_symmetry.space_group_name_H-M   'P 1'
#
loop_
_entity.id
_entity.type
_entity.pdbx_description
1 polymer ?
#
loop_
_entity_poly.entity_id
_entity_poly.type
_entity_poly.pdbx_seq_one_letter_code
_entity_poly.pdbx_strand_id
1 'polypeptide(L)'
;GEKISADYVVSNADLQNTYDGLLGHKKKKRWTKNKLDAKNWSMSLFVWHFGTSKTRSKWKNVGHHTILVGPNYKKEVNDIFIKGSLPEEMSLYVHRPSVTDKTCAPKGDDTFYVLACVPNLSFSNDIHWRNIEKSYKKKILDVLERRLLPGLGRSIKTEYVMTPLDFKERYLSHFGSGFSLEPQMFQSAWFRPHNRSEELENLFLVGAGTHPGPGLPGVLASAEILDDILPDVKKVVNKKVYSTNKKVMQV
;
A
#
# COMPACT_ATOMS: atom_id res chain seq x y z
N GLY A 1 -23.17 -14.88 1.29
CA GLY A 1 -21.92 -15.45 1.73
C GLY A 1 -22.09 -16.32 2.96
N GLU A 2 -21.15 -17.16 3.24
CA GLU A 2 -21.14 -18.00 4.45
C GLU A 2 -20.84 -17.16 5.69
N LYS A 3 -21.51 -17.46 6.82
CA LYS A 3 -21.24 -16.80 8.10
C LYS A 3 -20.28 -17.68 8.92
N ILE A 4 -19.12 -17.13 9.21
CA ILE A 4 -18.11 -17.80 10.05
C ILE A 4 -18.09 -17.10 11.41
N SER A 5 -18.23 -17.88 12.50
CA SER A 5 -18.08 -17.36 13.85
C SER A 5 -16.62 -17.46 14.27
N ALA A 6 -16.07 -16.38 14.84
CA ALA A 6 -14.71 -16.36 15.35
C ALA A 6 -14.66 -15.58 16.67
N ASP A 7 -13.75 -15.99 17.57
CA ASP A 7 -13.54 -15.27 18.84
C ASP A 7 -12.80 -13.95 18.62
N TYR A 8 -11.84 -13.95 17.71
CA TYR A 8 -11.03 -12.79 17.34
C TYR A 8 -10.94 -12.66 15.82
N VAL A 9 -10.89 -11.44 15.34
CA VAL A 9 -10.72 -11.10 13.93
C VAL A 9 -9.50 -10.22 13.78
N VAL A 10 -8.61 -10.56 12.87
CA VAL A 10 -7.46 -9.70 12.47
C VAL A 10 -7.75 -9.14 11.09
N SER A 11 -7.79 -7.82 10.95
CA SER A 11 -7.97 -7.16 9.66
C SER A 11 -6.63 -6.65 9.13
N ASN A 12 -6.25 -7.10 7.93
CA ASN A 12 -5.17 -6.52 7.13
C ASN A 12 -5.72 -5.73 5.94
N ALA A 13 -7.01 -5.43 5.93
CA ALA A 13 -7.63 -4.56 4.93
C ALA A 13 -7.25 -3.09 5.17
N ASP A 14 -7.44 -2.25 4.14
CA ASP A 14 -7.29 -0.80 4.31
C ASP A 14 -8.08 -0.31 5.52
N LEU A 15 -7.50 0.67 6.23
CA LEU A 15 -8.06 1.18 7.48
C LEU A 15 -9.49 1.71 7.32
N GLN A 16 -9.71 2.55 6.32
CA GLN A 16 -11.04 3.12 6.06
C GLN A 16 -12.00 2.02 5.60
N ASN A 17 -11.55 1.11 4.74
CA ASN A 17 -12.37 -0.01 4.30
C ASN A 17 -12.73 -0.94 5.48
N THR A 18 -11.84 -1.17 6.44
CA THR A 18 -12.14 -1.93 7.66
C THR A 18 -13.26 -1.25 8.46
N TYR A 19 -13.13 0.03 8.76
CA TYR A 19 -14.06 0.72 9.64
C TYR A 19 -15.35 1.15 8.94
N ASP A 20 -15.32 1.58 7.68
CA ASP A 20 -16.50 2.06 6.95
C ASP A 20 -17.10 0.97 6.05
N GLY A 21 -16.28 0.25 5.29
CA GLY A 21 -16.74 -0.81 4.40
C GLY A 21 -17.23 -2.05 5.16
N LEU A 22 -16.35 -2.68 5.94
CA LEU A 22 -16.66 -3.94 6.62
C LEU A 22 -17.50 -3.74 7.88
N LEU A 23 -17.26 -2.68 8.65
CA LEU A 23 -17.93 -2.36 9.91
C LEU A 23 -18.90 -1.19 9.78
N GLY A 24 -19.30 -0.80 8.57
CA GLY A 24 -20.18 0.34 8.31
C GLY A 24 -21.51 0.30 9.09
N HIS A 25 -22.03 -0.90 9.30
CA HIS A 25 -23.27 -1.15 10.07
C HIS A 25 -23.11 -0.99 11.59
N LYS A 26 -21.89 -0.88 12.12
CA LYS A 26 -21.62 -0.71 13.56
C LYS A 26 -21.48 0.77 13.91
N LYS A 27 -22.00 1.17 15.07
CA LYS A 27 -21.80 2.51 15.62
C LYS A 27 -20.34 2.65 16.09
N LYS A 28 -19.66 3.68 15.61
CA LYS A 28 -18.25 4.00 15.93
C LYS A 28 -18.17 5.35 16.62
N LYS A 29 -17.17 5.51 17.51
CA LYS A 29 -16.91 6.75 18.25
C LYS A 29 -15.65 7.46 17.76
N ARG A 30 -14.57 6.71 17.55
CA ARG A 30 -13.23 7.24 17.23
C ARG A 30 -12.99 7.25 15.72
N TRP A 31 -13.20 6.12 15.04
CA TRP A 31 -12.87 5.93 13.63
C TRP A 31 -14.11 5.99 12.74
N THR A 32 -14.84 7.11 12.84
CA THR A 32 -16.00 7.36 11.97
C THR A 32 -15.55 7.75 10.56
N LYS A 33 -16.41 7.51 9.56
CA LYS A 33 -16.16 7.91 8.17
C LYS A 33 -15.67 9.35 8.06
N ASN A 34 -16.41 10.30 8.64
CA ASN A 34 -16.06 11.73 8.55
C ASN A 34 -14.68 12.04 9.16
N LYS A 35 -14.29 11.37 10.25
CA LYS A 35 -12.97 11.56 10.87
C LYS A 35 -11.85 10.95 10.04
N LEU A 36 -12.10 9.82 9.38
CA LEU A 36 -11.14 9.20 8.48
C LEU A 36 -10.98 10.01 7.19
N ASP A 37 -12.08 10.49 6.61
CA ASP A 37 -12.06 11.35 5.42
C ASP A 37 -11.31 12.68 5.68
N ALA A 38 -11.40 13.21 6.90
CA ALA A 38 -10.70 14.43 7.31
C ALA A 38 -9.20 14.24 7.61
N LYS A 39 -8.70 13.00 7.59
CA LYS A 39 -7.26 12.73 7.75
C LYS A 39 -6.49 13.00 6.47
N ASN A 40 -5.19 13.28 6.61
CA ASN A 40 -4.29 13.35 5.46
C ASN A 40 -3.89 11.94 5.05
N TRP A 41 -4.13 11.62 3.79
CA TRP A 41 -3.80 10.32 3.19
C TRP A 41 -2.54 10.46 2.35
N SER A 42 -1.72 9.44 2.35
CA SER A 42 -0.46 9.45 1.61
C SER A 42 -0.70 9.63 0.10
N MET A 43 0.34 10.05 -0.60
CA MET A 43 0.34 10.02 -2.05
C MET A 43 -0.07 8.65 -2.58
N SER A 44 -0.53 8.63 -3.81
CA SER A 44 -0.71 7.42 -4.60
C SER A 44 0.53 7.12 -5.43
N LEU A 45 0.45 6.02 -6.19
CA LEU A 45 1.54 5.53 -7.01
C LEU A 45 1.06 5.25 -8.43
N PHE A 46 1.92 5.57 -9.40
CA PHE A 46 1.86 5.02 -10.73
C PHE A 46 2.96 3.95 -10.82
N VAL A 47 2.58 2.70 -11.01
CA VAL A 47 3.52 1.58 -11.03
C VAL A 47 3.47 0.91 -12.39
N TRP A 48 4.61 0.88 -13.07
CA TRP A 48 4.75 0.23 -14.37
C TRP A 48 5.62 -1.02 -14.24
N HIS A 49 5.02 -2.17 -14.38
CA HIS A 49 5.69 -3.47 -14.46
C HIS A 49 5.99 -3.81 -15.90
N PHE A 50 7.20 -4.29 -16.18
CA PHE A 50 7.53 -4.76 -17.52
C PHE A 50 8.62 -5.83 -17.51
N GLY A 51 8.52 -6.73 -18.50
CA GLY A 51 9.55 -7.70 -18.86
C GLY A 51 10.25 -7.27 -20.13
N THR A 52 11.56 -7.45 -20.19
CA THR A 52 12.40 -7.06 -21.34
C THR A 52 13.15 -8.26 -21.88
N SER A 53 13.39 -8.29 -23.18
CA SER A 53 14.08 -9.39 -23.86
C SER A 53 15.54 -9.07 -24.16
N LYS A 54 16.44 -10.02 -23.86
CA LYS A 54 17.90 -9.98 -24.14
C LYS A 54 18.60 -8.75 -23.54
N THR A 55 18.25 -8.37 -22.32
CA THR A 55 18.73 -7.13 -21.67
C THR A 55 19.64 -7.38 -20.48
N ARG A 56 19.77 -8.60 -19.98
CA ARG A 56 20.55 -8.95 -18.79
C ARG A 56 21.97 -8.38 -18.81
N SER A 57 22.64 -8.39 -19.95
CA SER A 57 23.99 -7.86 -20.12
C SER A 57 24.04 -6.40 -20.58
N LYS A 58 22.88 -5.83 -20.99
CA LYS A 58 22.83 -4.52 -21.62
C LYS A 58 22.99 -3.37 -20.64
N TRP A 59 22.33 -3.46 -19.47
CA TRP A 59 22.29 -2.39 -18.46
C TRP A 59 23.07 -2.80 -17.20
N LYS A 60 24.38 -3.03 -17.36
CA LYS A 60 25.24 -3.59 -16.29
C LYS A 60 25.30 -2.74 -15.04
N ASN A 61 25.15 -1.42 -15.17
CA ASN A 61 25.24 -0.46 -14.07
C ASN A 61 23.88 -0.24 -13.36
N VAL A 62 22.82 -0.94 -13.76
CA VAL A 62 21.50 -0.83 -13.11
C VAL A 62 21.39 -1.93 -12.07
N GLY A 63 21.42 -1.56 -10.80
CA GLY A 63 21.34 -2.48 -9.68
C GLY A 63 19.91 -3.00 -9.43
N HIS A 64 19.78 -3.79 -8.36
CA HIS A 64 18.49 -4.31 -7.90
C HIS A 64 17.51 -3.16 -7.57
N HIS A 65 18.02 -2.17 -6.85
CA HIS A 65 17.29 -0.94 -6.51
C HIS A 65 18.03 0.26 -7.07
N THR A 66 17.33 1.12 -7.79
CA THR A 66 17.87 2.36 -8.33
C THR A 66 16.87 3.48 -8.13
N ILE A 67 17.32 4.61 -7.60
CA ILE A 67 16.51 5.82 -7.44
C ILE A 67 17.02 6.88 -8.40
N LEU A 68 16.17 7.34 -9.30
CA LEU A 68 16.42 8.49 -10.15
C LEU A 68 15.75 9.71 -9.51
N VAL A 69 16.52 10.58 -8.91
CA VAL A 69 15.97 11.82 -8.32
C VAL A 69 15.69 12.82 -9.44
N GLY A 70 14.52 13.42 -9.42
CA GLY A 70 14.14 14.52 -10.31
C GLY A 70 14.98 15.77 -10.04
N PRO A 71 15.16 16.64 -11.03
CA PRO A 71 16.03 17.81 -10.88
C PRO A 71 15.48 18.84 -9.89
N ASN A 72 14.18 18.88 -9.65
CA ASN A 72 13.54 19.80 -8.70
C ASN A 72 12.63 19.03 -7.71
N TYR A 73 13.25 18.27 -6.82
CA TYR A 73 12.55 17.43 -5.85
C TYR A 73 11.56 18.20 -4.95
N LYS A 74 11.92 19.43 -4.52
CA LYS A 74 11.01 20.24 -3.69
C LYS A 74 9.74 20.63 -4.44
N LYS A 75 9.87 20.97 -5.72
CA LYS A 75 8.72 21.29 -6.57
C LYS A 75 7.85 20.04 -6.77
N GLU A 76 8.48 18.89 -7.02
CA GLU A 76 7.79 17.60 -7.16
C GLU A 76 6.93 17.27 -5.93
N VAL A 77 7.51 17.37 -4.74
CA VAL A 77 6.79 17.16 -3.48
C VAL A 77 5.62 18.12 -3.32
N ASN A 78 5.84 19.42 -3.60
CA ASN A 78 4.78 20.41 -3.51
C ASN A 78 3.65 20.17 -4.53
N ASP A 79 3.99 19.77 -5.75
CA ASP A 79 3.00 19.46 -6.79
C ASP A 79 2.14 18.27 -6.38
N ILE A 80 2.73 17.20 -5.82
CA ILE A 80 2.03 15.98 -5.42
C ILE A 80 1.19 16.19 -4.16
N PHE A 81 1.77 16.72 -3.08
CA PHE A 81 1.16 16.73 -1.75
C PHE A 81 0.34 17.98 -1.44
N ILE A 82 0.63 19.08 -2.10
CA ILE A 82 -0.05 20.36 -1.81
C ILE A 82 -1.00 20.74 -2.94
N LYS A 83 -0.51 20.73 -4.20
CA LYS A 83 -1.33 21.13 -5.35
C LYS A 83 -2.18 19.98 -5.89
N GLY A 84 -1.86 18.72 -5.59
CA GLY A 84 -2.53 17.58 -6.16
C GLY A 84 -2.38 17.47 -7.68
N SER A 85 -1.25 17.92 -8.23
CA SER A 85 -0.96 17.91 -9.66
C SER A 85 0.18 16.95 -10.00
N LEU A 86 0.18 16.46 -11.24
CA LEU A 86 1.29 15.62 -11.72
C LEU A 86 2.54 16.49 -11.91
N PRO A 87 3.70 16.06 -11.36
CA PRO A 87 4.93 16.79 -11.55
C PRO A 87 5.36 16.76 -13.03
N GLU A 88 5.91 17.86 -13.51
CA GLU A 88 6.47 17.94 -14.84
C GLU A 88 7.72 17.09 -14.97
N GLU A 89 8.56 17.13 -13.96
CA GLU A 89 9.76 16.32 -13.77
C GLU A 89 9.56 15.43 -12.54
N MET A 90 9.92 14.16 -12.65
CA MET A 90 9.60 13.16 -11.64
C MET A 90 10.81 12.38 -11.16
N SER A 91 10.80 12.02 -9.90
CA SER A 91 11.67 11.01 -9.33
C SER A 91 11.08 9.62 -9.61
N LEU A 92 11.94 8.66 -9.90
CA LEU A 92 11.54 7.29 -10.19
C LEU A 92 12.29 6.32 -9.30
N TYR A 93 11.58 5.38 -8.71
CA TYR A 93 12.17 4.18 -8.13
C TYR A 93 12.11 3.05 -9.17
N VAL A 94 13.26 2.45 -9.44
CA VAL A 94 13.41 1.35 -10.40
C VAL A 94 13.87 0.10 -9.66
N HIS A 95 13.07 -0.94 -9.71
CA HIS A 95 13.36 -2.25 -9.14
C HIS A 95 13.64 -3.26 -10.23
N ARG A 96 14.81 -3.91 -10.18
CA ARG A 96 15.26 -4.94 -11.13
C ARG A 96 15.68 -6.20 -10.35
N PRO A 97 14.72 -7.02 -9.88
CA PRO A 97 15.02 -8.19 -9.06
C PRO A 97 15.84 -9.25 -9.78
N SER A 98 15.71 -9.35 -11.08
CA SER A 98 16.45 -10.29 -11.92
C SER A 98 17.99 -10.14 -11.86
N VAL A 99 18.52 -9.04 -11.35
CA VAL A 99 19.96 -8.88 -11.10
C VAL A 99 20.43 -9.80 -9.98
N THR A 100 19.65 -9.92 -8.93
CA THR A 100 19.97 -10.71 -7.73
C THR A 100 19.42 -12.13 -7.86
N ASP A 101 18.15 -12.25 -8.27
CA ASP A 101 17.49 -13.54 -8.47
C ASP A 101 17.22 -13.79 -9.96
N LYS A 102 18.00 -14.69 -10.53
CA LYS A 102 17.92 -15.05 -11.96
C LYS A 102 16.60 -15.75 -12.32
N THR A 103 15.85 -16.28 -11.34
CA THR A 103 14.57 -16.96 -11.55
C THR A 103 13.43 -16.00 -11.83
N CYS A 104 13.59 -14.72 -11.50
CA CYS A 104 12.58 -13.68 -11.74
C CYS A 104 12.33 -13.35 -13.22
N ALA A 105 13.14 -13.86 -14.16
CA ALA A 105 12.96 -13.67 -15.59
C ALA A 105 13.56 -14.83 -16.39
N PRO A 106 13.12 -15.09 -17.64
CA PRO A 106 13.76 -16.04 -18.53
C PRO A 106 15.25 -15.75 -18.73
N LYS A 107 16.02 -16.78 -19.13
CA LYS A 107 17.47 -16.64 -19.36
C LYS A 107 17.78 -15.54 -20.36
N GLY A 108 18.58 -14.56 -19.92
CA GLY A 108 18.98 -13.40 -20.72
C GLY A 108 18.01 -12.22 -20.70
N ASP A 109 16.81 -12.41 -20.17
CA ASP A 109 15.77 -11.39 -20.03
C ASP A 109 15.83 -10.73 -18.64
N ASP A 110 15.12 -9.63 -18.48
CA ASP A 110 14.97 -8.94 -17.19
C ASP A 110 13.51 -8.65 -16.89
N THR A 111 13.23 -8.51 -15.59
CA THR A 111 11.97 -7.97 -15.10
C THR A 111 12.22 -6.71 -14.28
N PHE A 112 11.29 -5.78 -14.39
CA PHE A 112 11.32 -4.50 -13.72
C PHE A 112 9.96 -4.13 -13.17
N TYR A 113 9.94 -3.34 -12.10
CA TYR A 113 8.88 -2.37 -11.91
C TYR A 113 9.46 -0.99 -11.65
N VAL A 114 8.75 0.02 -12.17
CA VAL A 114 9.10 1.43 -12.00
C VAL A 114 7.95 2.12 -11.31
N LEU A 115 8.27 2.87 -10.27
CA LEU A 115 7.30 3.57 -9.44
C LEU A 115 7.55 5.06 -9.51
N ALA A 116 6.50 5.83 -9.82
CA ALA A 116 6.43 7.27 -9.68
C ALA A 116 5.40 7.63 -8.61
N CYS A 117 5.75 8.54 -7.70
CA CYS A 117 4.78 9.12 -6.78
C CYS A 117 3.84 10.06 -7.52
N VAL A 118 2.54 9.97 -7.22
CA VAL A 118 1.50 10.80 -7.84
C VAL A 118 0.46 11.20 -6.80
N PRO A 119 -0.32 12.27 -7.03
CA PRO A 119 -1.40 12.64 -6.13
C PRO A 119 -2.40 11.49 -5.92
N ASN A 120 -2.93 11.36 -4.71
CA ASN A 120 -4.04 10.46 -4.44
C ASN A 120 -5.37 11.04 -4.96
N LEU A 121 -6.43 10.26 -4.96
CA LEU A 121 -7.73 10.62 -5.52
C LEU A 121 -8.59 11.54 -4.62
N SER A 122 -8.06 12.04 -3.49
CA SER A 122 -8.75 13.05 -2.67
C SER A 122 -8.67 14.44 -3.29
N PHE A 123 -7.66 14.69 -4.11
CA PHE A 123 -7.55 15.94 -4.85
C PHE A 123 -8.58 15.95 -5.98
N SER A 124 -9.44 16.96 -6.00
CA SER A 124 -10.50 17.16 -7.01
C SER A 124 -9.97 17.61 -8.37
N ASN A 125 -8.70 17.41 -8.64
CA ASN A 125 -8.07 17.87 -9.87
C ASN A 125 -8.45 16.95 -11.04
N ASP A 126 -8.49 17.52 -12.24
CA ASP A 126 -8.89 16.88 -13.49
C ASP A 126 -7.91 15.80 -14.00
N ILE A 127 -7.35 14.99 -13.09
CA ILE A 127 -6.49 13.87 -13.46
C ILE A 127 -7.37 12.67 -13.85
N HIS A 128 -7.74 12.60 -15.11
CA HIS A 128 -8.47 11.46 -15.65
C HIS A 128 -7.51 10.30 -15.98
N TRP A 129 -7.16 9.47 -14.99
CA TRP A 129 -6.16 8.42 -15.12
C TRP A 129 -6.37 7.49 -16.31
N ARG A 130 -7.62 7.12 -16.63
CA ARG A 130 -7.93 6.27 -17.80
C ARG A 130 -7.49 6.92 -19.12
N ASN A 131 -7.48 8.25 -19.19
CA ASN A 131 -7.13 8.99 -20.40
C ASN A 131 -5.63 9.26 -20.50
N ILE A 132 -4.98 9.52 -19.37
CA ILE A 132 -3.57 9.95 -19.34
C ILE A 132 -2.56 8.82 -19.08
N GLU A 133 -3.00 7.61 -18.72
CA GLU A 133 -2.12 6.48 -18.41
C GLU A 133 -1.04 6.28 -19.47
N LYS A 134 -1.43 6.20 -20.74
CA LYS A 134 -0.49 5.98 -21.86
C LYS A 134 0.51 7.12 -22.01
N SER A 135 0.05 8.36 -21.93
CA SER A 135 0.91 9.55 -22.06
C SER A 135 1.85 9.70 -20.86
N TYR A 136 1.37 9.39 -19.64
CA TYR A 136 2.21 9.43 -18.44
C TYR A 136 3.25 8.30 -18.45
N LYS A 137 2.87 7.07 -18.84
CA LYS A 137 3.80 5.98 -19.08
C LYS A 137 4.87 6.36 -20.11
N LYS A 138 4.48 7.04 -21.20
CA LYS A 138 5.45 7.52 -22.20
C LYS A 138 6.45 8.50 -21.60
N LYS A 139 6.03 9.45 -20.76
CA LYS A 139 6.95 10.34 -20.05
C LYS A 139 7.96 9.57 -19.19
N ILE A 140 7.50 8.55 -18.46
CA ILE A 140 8.37 7.68 -17.66
C ILE A 140 9.38 6.95 -18.57
N LEU A 141 8.92 6.39 -19.69
CA LEU A 141 9.77 5.74 -20.68
C LEU A 141 10.87 6.68 -21.18
N ASP A 142 10.49 7.92 -21.58
CA ASP A 142 11.42 8.91 -22.10
C ASP A 142 12.49 9.30 -21.04
N VAL A 143 12.13 9.39 -19.77
CA VAL A 143 13.08 9.64 -18.65
C VAL A 143 14.03 8.44 -18.49
N LEU A 144 13.50 7.22 -18.47
CA LEU A 144 14.28 6.00 -18.32
C LEU A 144 15.26 5.81 -19.48
N GLU A 145 14.84 6.00 -20.72
CA GLU A 145 15.70 5.85 -21.88
C GLU A 145 16.86 6.87 -21.88
N ARG A 146 16.59 8.11 -21.50
CA ARG A 146 17.62 9.14 -21.43
C ARG A 146 18.62 8.92 -20.31
N ARG A 147 18.17 8.44 -19.15
CA ARG A 147 18.97 8.50 -17.91
C ARG A 147 19.51 7.17 -17.45
N LEU A 148 18.85 6.05 -17.78
CA LEU A 148 19.16 4.77 -17.13
C LEU A 148 19.13 3.57 -18.08
N LEU A 149 18.13 3.44 -18.93
CA LEU A 149 17.84 2.25 -19.73
C LEU A 149 17.79 2.56 -21.23
N PRO A 150 18.90 2.92 -21.89
CA PRO A 150 18.90 3.28 -23.33
C PRO A 150 18.29 2.17 -24.18
N GLY A 151 17.30 2.52 -25.03
CA GLY A 151 16.61 1.60 -25.93
C GLY A 151 15.65 0.66 -25.22
N LEU A 152 15.08 1.07 -24.08
CA LEU A 152 14.10 0.31 -23.30
C LEU A 152 12.87 -0.01 -24.12
N GLY A 153 12.26 0.96 -24.80
CA GLY A 153 11.01 0.79 -25.51
C GLY A 153 11.03 -0.34 -26.56
N ARG A 154 12.18 -0.54 -27.23
CA ARG A 154 12.37 -1.64 -28.18
C ARG A 154 12.62 -2.99 -27.54
N SER A 155 12.92 -3.02 -26.25
CA SER A 155 13.26 -4.22 -25.49
C SER A 155 12.07 -4.77 -24.69
N ILE A 156 11.00 -3.99 -24.51
CA ILE A 156 9.80 -4.41 -23.77
C ILE A 156 9.09 -5.53 -24.52
N LYS A 157 8.78 -6.61 -23.79
CA LYS A 157 8.08 -7.79 -24.29
C LYS A 157 6.69 -7.95 -23.71
N THR A 158 6.54 -7.57 -22.46
CA THR A 158 5.27 -7.59 -21.74
C THR A 158 5.24 -6.45 -20.75
N GLU A 159 4.08 -5.91 -20.47
CA GLU A 159 3.94 -4.81 -19.53
C GLU A 159 2.56 -4.78 -18.85
N TYR A 160 2.51 -4.16 -17.69
CA TYR A 160 1.30 -3.93 -16.93
C TYR A 160 1.45 -2.65 -16.12
N VAL A 161 0.41 -1.81 -16.11
CA VAL A 161 0.39 -0.53 -15.39
C VAL A 161 -0.65 -0.60 -14.28
N MET A 162 -0.30 -0.02 -13.13
CA MET A 162 -1.22 0.29 -12.04
C MET A 162 -1.26 1.80 -11.81
N THR A 163 -2.45 2.33 -11.76
CA THR A 163 -2.75 3.74 -11.49
C THR A 163 -3.40 3.90 -10.10
N PRO A 164 -3.60 5.13 -9.60
CA PRO A 164 -4.38 5.34 -8.38
C PRO A 164 -5.77 4.71 -8.37
N LEU A 165 -6.39 4.54 -9.54
CA LEU A 165 -7.67 3.84 -9.65
C LEU A 165 -7.54 2.36 -9.31
N ASP A 166 -6.46 1.69 -9.75
CA ASP A 166 -6.20 0.29 -9.42
C ASP A 166 -5.96 0.10 -7.92
N PHE A 167 -5.25 1.03 -7.27
CA PHE A 167 -5.08 1.01 -5.81
C PHE A 167 -6.43 1.13 -5.10
N LYS A 168 -7.32 2.01 -5.58
CA LYS A 168 -8.67 2.15 -5.03
C LYS A 168 -9.54 0.92 -5.30
N GLU A 169 -9.55 0.41 -6.52
CA GLU A 169 -10.49 -0.63 -6.95
C GLU A 169 -10.05 -2.05 -6.54
N ARG A 170 -8.73 -2.34 -6.59
CA ARG A 170 -8.19 -3.69 -6.32
C ARG A 170 -7.79 -3.90 -4.87
N TYR A 171 -7.16 -2.90 -4.25
CA TYR A 171 -6.72 -2.98 -2.86
C TYR A 171 -7.69 -2.32 -1.90
N LEU A 172 -8.75 -1.69 -2.42
CA LEU A 172 -9.73 -0.93 -1.66
C LEU A 172 -9.07 0.16 -0.80
N SER A 173 -7.92 0.67 -1.25
CA SER A 173 -7.20 1.74 -0.56
C SER A 173 -7.98 3.04 -0.64
N HIS A 174 -8.19 3.67 0.51
CA HIS A 174 -8.91 4.93 0.57
C HIS A 174 -8.19 6.01 -0.25
N PHE A 175 -8.93 6.71 -1.12
CA PHE A 175 -8.41 7.64 -2.12
C PHE A 175 -7.29 7.07 -3.02
N GLY A 176 -7.20 5.74 -3.14
CA GLY A 176 -6.11 5.11 -3.89
C GLY A 176 -4.73 5.38 -3.30
N SER A 177 -4.63 5.69 -2.00
CA SER A 177 -3.37 5.97 -1.31
C SER A 177 -2.42 4.76 -1.36
N GLY A 178 -1.13 5.03 -1.56
CA GLY A 178 -0.12 3.97 -1.62
C GLY A 178 0.29 3.41 -0.25
N PHE A 179 0.15 4.22 0.82
CA PHE A 179 0.69 3.93 2.15
C PHE A 179 -0.28 4.24 3.30
N SER A 180 -1.59 4.26 3.02
CA SER A 180 -2.63 4.61 3.99
C SER A 180 -2.46 6.06 4.49
N LEU A 181 -2.57 6.32 5.80
CA LEU A 181 -2.41 7.66 6.37
C LEU A 181 -1.01 8.23 6.08
N GLU A 182 -0.95 9.51 5.74
CA GLU A 182 0.31 10.23 5.55
C GLU A 182 1.12 10.24 6.86
N PRO A 183 2.45 10.01 6.81
CA PRO A 183 3.30 9.91 8.00
C PRO A 183 3.64 11.30 8.59
N GLN A 184 2.63 12.10 8.86
CA GLN A 184 2.78 13.34 9.62
C GLN A 184 2.90 13.06 11.12
N MET A 185 3.49 13.98 11.89
CA MET A 185 3.76 13.81 13.32
C MET A 185 2.56 13.24 14.10
N PHE A 186 1.38 13.87 13.97
CA PHE A 186 0.17 13.45 14.68
C PHE A 186 -0.64 12.36 13.97
N GLN A 187 -0.07 11.72 12.96
CA GLN A 187 -0.62 10.56 12.24
C GLN A 187 0.38 9.41 12.14
N SER A 188 1.50 9.47 12.85
CA SER A 188 2.58 8.47 12.81
C SER A 188 2.72 7.77 14.15
N ALA A 189 3.36 6.61 14.15
CA ALA A 189 3.68 5.82 15.33
C ALA A 189 2.47 5.65 16.26
N TRP A 190 2.53 6.13 17.47
CA TRP A 190 1.47 6.04 18.49
C TRP A 190 0.15 6.70 18.07
N PHE A 191 0.17 7.74 17.25
CA PHE A 191 -1.03 8.46 16.81
C PHE A 191 -1.79 7.76 15.68
N ARG A 192 -1.23 6.68 15.13
CA ARG A 192 -1.97 5.80 14.20
C ARG A 192 -3.00 4.97 14.96
N PRO A 193 -4.01 4.41 14.26
CA PRO A 193 -4.87 3.39 14.85
C PRO A 193 -4.02 2.27 15.46
N HIS A 194 -4.39 1.86 16.67
CA HIS A 194 -3.64 0.83 17.37
C HIS A 194 -3.93 -0.56 16.81
N ASN A 195 -3.02 -1.50 17.05
CA ASN A 195 -3.17 -2.89 16.61
C ASN A 195 -4.35 -3.60 17.30
N ARG A 196 -4.76 -3.17 18.50
CA ARG A 196 -6.05 -3.52 19.08
C ARG A 196 -7.05 -2.41 18.78
N SER A 197 -8.18 -2.76 18.17
CA SER A 197 -9.19 -1.78 17.78
C SER A 197 -9.78 -1.05 18.99
N GLU A 198 -9.90 0.28 18.89
CA GLU A 198 -10.56 1.11 19.89
C GLU A 198 -12.09 1.09 19.77
N GLU A 199 -12.63 0.39 18.76
CA GLU A 199 -14.07 0.29 18.50
C GLU A 199 -14.66 -1.06 18.92
N LEU A 200 -13.89 -2.14 18.78
CA LEU A 200 -14.33 -3.52 19.05
C LEU A 200 -13.24 -4.29 19.78
N GLU A 201 -13.60 -4.91 20.91
CA GLU A 201 -12.65 -5.62 21.78
C GLU A 201 -11.99 -6.84 21.12
N ASN A 202 -12.68 -7.47 20.17
CA ASN A 202 -12.22 -8.68 19.48
C ASN A 202 -11.70 -8.42 18.08
N LEU A 203 -11.48 -7.16 17.70
CA LEU A 203 -10.90 -6.78 16.42
C LEU A 203 -9.46 -6.31 16.61
N PHE A 204 -8.57 -6.84 15.80
CA PHE A 204 -7.17 -6.46 15.71
C PHE A 204 -6.84 -5.99 14.30
N LEU A 205 -5.85 -5.09 14.20
CA LEU A 205 -5.46 -4.45 12.95
C LEU A 205 -3.97 -4.68 12.71
N VAL A 206 -3.62 -4.98 11.45
CA VAL A 206 -2.23 -5.06 10.99
C VAL A 206 -2.09 -4.34 9.64
N GLY A 207 -0.86 -4.02 9.25
CA GLY A 207 -0.58 -3.41 7.97
C GLY A 207 -0.26 -1.93 8.04
N ALA A 208 -0.20 -1.28 6.87
CA ALA A 208 0.27 0.11 6.72
C ALA A 208 -0.60 1.15 7.43
N GLY A 209 -1.88 0.87 7.62
CA GLY A 209 -2.85 1.81 8.22
C GLY A 209 -2.79 1.90 9.74
N THR A 210 -2.14 0.96 10.41
CA THR A 210 -2.07 0.86 11.87
C THR A 210 -0.64 1.11 12.38
N HIS A 211 -0.47 1.12 13.71
CA HIS A 211 0.85 1.21 14.35
C HIS A 211 1.71 -0.02 13.99
N PRO A 212 3.03 0.14 13.74
CA PRO A 212 3.80 1.41 13.73
C PRO A 212 3.67 2.23 12.43
N GLY A 213 3.23 1.66 11.31
CA GLY A 213 2.98 2.39 10.07
C GLY A 213 3.47 1.69 8.81
N PRO A 214 3.55 2.41 7.67
CA PRO A 214 3.89 1.85 6.37
C PRO A 214 5.37 1.48 6.23
N GLY A 215 5.67 0.73 5.17
CA GLY A 215 6.97 0.15 4.86
C GLY A 215 7.09 -1.29 5.33
N LEU A 216 7.89 -2.12 4.63
CA LEU A 216 8.02 -3.54 4.95
C LEU A 216 8.33 -3.81 6.43
N PRO A 217 9.33 -3.13 7.06
CA PRO A 217 9.60 -3.36 8.48
C PRO A 217 8.41 -2.99 9.38
N GLY A 218 7.75 -1.86 9.12
CA GLY A 218 6.59 -1.41 9.90
C GLY A 218 5.39 -2.34 9.75
N VAL A 219 5.11 -2.80 8.54
CA VAL A 219 4.00 -3.73 8.28
C VAL A 219 4.24 -5.09 8.94
N LEU A 220 5.47 -5.62 8.88
CA LEU A 220 5.84 -6.86 9.57
C LEU A 220 5.77 -6.70 11.10
N ALA A 221 6.35 -5.63 11.63
CA ALA A 221 6.28 -5.32 13.07
C ALA A 221 4.83 -5.17 13.56
N SER A 222 3.91 -4.66 12.73
CA SER A 222 2.50 -4.58 13.10
C SER A 222 1.86 -5.96 13.30
N ALA A 223 2.36 -6.99 12.63
CA ALA A 223 1.92 -8.36 12.83
C ALA A 223 2.59 -9.01 14.06
N GLU A 224 3.89 -8.75 14.27
CA GLU A 224 4.62 -9.24 15.46
C GLU A 224 4.01 -8.72 16.77
N ILE A 225 3.53 -7.47 16.81
CA ILE A 225 2.84 -6.91 17.98
C ILE A 225 1.61 -7.76 18.38
N LEU A 226 1.01 -8.50 17.46
CA LEU A 226 -0.14 -9.35 17.80
C LEU A 226 0.24 -10.48 18.77
N ASP A 227 1.47 -10.96 18.75
CA ASP A 227 1.94 -12.01 19.67
C ASP A 227 1.84 -11.57 21.14
N ASP A 228 2.01 -10.26 21.39
CA ASP A 228 1.93 -9.69 22.73
C ASP A 228 0.50 -9.34 23.16
N ILE A 229 -0.37 -8.97 22.21
CA ILE A 229 -1.69 -8.39 22.54
C ILE A 229 -2.87 -9.33 22.27
N LEU A 230 -2.69 -10.40 21.47
CA LEU A 230 -3.74 -11.41 21.28
C LEU A 230 -3.90 -12.24 22.56
N PRO A 231 -5.13 -12.44 23.03
CA PRO A 231 -5.36 -13.30 24.17
C PRO A 231 -4.96 -14.75 23.88
N ASP A 232 -4.37 -15.41 24.86
CA ASP A 232 -4.00 -16.82 24.79
C ASP A 232 -5.23 -17.70 24.49
N VAL A 233 -5.22 -18.38 23.35
CA VAL A 233 -6.31 -19.26 22.88
C VAL A 233 -6.65 -20.33 23.91
N LYS A 234 -5.66 -20.89 24.61
CA LYS A 234 -5.86 -21.92 25.65
C LYS A 234 -6.63 -21.38 26.85
N LYS A 235 -6.38 -20.12 27.25
CA LYS A 235 -7.12 -19.46 28.34
C LYS A 235 -8.56 -19.12 27.98
N VAL A 236 -8.80 -18.81 26.69
CA VAL A 236 -10.15 -18.51 26.19
C VAL A 236 -11.02 -19.77 26.14
N VAL A 237 -10.48 -20.87 25.65
CA VAL A 237 -11.18 -22.17 25.61
C VAL A 237 -11.56 -22.61 27.02
N ASN A 238 -10.64 -22.53 27.98
CA ASN A 238 -10.92 -22.88 29.38
C ASN A 238 -12.02 -22.00 29.99
N LYS A 239 -12.03 -20.69 29.74
CA LYS A 239 -13.10 -19.82 30.23
C LYS A 239 -14.49 -20.19 29.66
N LYS A 240 -14.58 -20.55 28.38
CA LYS A 240 -15.85 -20.99 27.77
C LYS A 240 -16.35 -22.31 28.36
N VAL A 241 -15.47 -23.29 28.57
CA VAL A 241 -15.82 -24.57 29.21
C VAL A 241 -16.36 -24.37 30.62
N TYR A 242 -15.71 -23.53 31.42
CA TYR A 242 -16.17 -23.20 32.79
C TYR A 242 -17.49 -22.43 32.80
N SER A 243 -17.75 -21.53 31.83
CA SER A 243 -19.01 -20.78 31.75
C SER A 243 -20.18 -21.65 31.32
N THR A 244 -19.95 -22.63 30.43
CA THR A 244 -20.96 -23.58 29.97
C THR A 244 -21.33 -24.57 31.10
N ASN A 245 -20.34 -25.05 31.86
CA ASN A 245 -20.59 -25.94 33.00
C ASN A 245 -21.33 -25.24 34.16
N LYS A 246 -21.16 -23.93 34.38
CA LYS A 246 -21.93 -23.19 35.39
C LYS A 246 -23.41 -23.03 35.00
N LYS A 247 -23.78 -23.03 33.73
CA LYS A 247 -25.17 -22.96 33.28
C LYS A 247 -25.90 -24.33 33.36
N VAL A 248 -25.15 -25.42 33.36
CA VAL A 248 -25.74 -26.80 33.46
C VAL A 248 -25.95 -27.22 34.93
N MET A 249 -25.34 -26.52 35.90
CA MET A 249 -25.55 -26.82 37.34
C MET A 249 -26.65 -25.96 38.02
N GLN A 250 -27.47 -25.25 37.26
CA GLN A 250 -28.61 -24.46 37.75
C GLN A 250 -29.95 -24.89 37.11
N VAL A 251 -30.16 -26.20 36.98
CA VAL A 251 -31.47 -26.80 36.73
C VAL A 251 -31.79 -27.77 37.85
#